data_0271dac28711cc012e10475688e34804
#
_entry.id   0271dac28711cc012e10475688e34804
#
_cell.length_a   1.000
_cell.length_b   1.000
_cell.length_c   1.000
_cell.angle_alpha   90.00
_cell.angle_beta   90.00
_cell.angle_gamma   90.00
#
_symmetry.space_group_name_H-M   'P 1'
#
loop_
_entity.id
_entity.type
_entity.pdbx_description
1 polymer ?
#
loop_
_entity_poly.entity_id
_entity_poly.type
_entity_poly.pdbx_seq_one_letter_code
_entity_poly.pdbx_strand_id
1 'polypeptide(L)'
;MNKKGFTLTELIVVIVIIGLVLLIVIPVSSNIMQNNAEEKGTFYVQTLENAVNTYCDMYKTDSVTLKDLTDEGLFKTESSNGVRAKLEKTDKFSRENDGTVKFKGQDLKIPVTINGTEYSCSKTECN
;
A
#
# COMPACT_ATOMS: atom_id res chain seq x y z
N MET A 1 -44.47 -10.01 16.18
CA MET A 1 -44.05 -9.58 16.32
C MET A 1 -43.70 -8.66 16.33
N ASN A 2 -43.08 -8.54 16.41
CA ASN A 2 -42.76 -7.55 16.79
C ASN A 2 -42.59 -6.56 15.82
N LYS A 3 -43.47 -5.76 15.65
CA LYS A 3 -43.44 -4.70 14.70
C LYS A 3 -42.57 -3.56 15.13
N LYS A 4 -41.93 -3.70 16.25
CA LYS A 4 -41.09 -2.65 16.77
C LYS A 4 -39.62 -2.83 16.43
N GLY A 5 -39.33 -3.78 15.58
CA GLY A 5 -37.96 -4.06 15.17
C GLY A 5 -37.27 -5.02 16.11
N PHE A 6 -36.03 -4.78 16.40
CA PHE A 6 -35.23 -5.70 17.18
C PHE A 6 -35.60 -5.72 18.64
N THR A 7 -35.52 -6.90 19.24
CA THR A 7 -35.64 -7.00 20.70
C THR A 7 -34.35 -6.55 21.34
N LEU A 8 -34.41 -6.25 22.62
CA LEU A 8 -33.24 -5.85 23.39
C LEU A 8 -32.16 -6.93 23.37
N THR A 9 -32.55 -8.19 23.51
CA THR A 9 -31.62 -9.32 23.47
C THR A 9 -30.92 -9.41 22.11
N GLU A 10 -31.66 -9.22 21.05
CA GLU A 10 -31.12 -9.26 19.70
C GLU A 10 -30.11 -8.16 19.48
N LEU A 11 -30.41 -6.96 19.96
CA LEU A 11 -29.49 -5.83 19.86
C LEU A 11 -28.20 -6.07 20.64
N ILE A 12 -28.30 -6.63 21.84
CA ILE A 12 -27.15 -6.95 22.67
C ILE A 12 -26.25 -7.97 21.98
N VAL A 13 -26.83 -8.99 21.38
CA VAL A 13 -26.07 -10.02 20.65
C VAL A 13 -25.28 -9.40 19.50
N VAL A 14 -25.88 -8.52 18.74
CA VAL A 14 -25.22 -7.85 17.62
C VAL A 14 -24.01 -7.03 18.10
N ILE A 15 -24.19 -6.28 19.18
CA ILE A 15 -23.10 -5.46 19.74
C ILE A 15 -21.94 -6.34 20.21
N VAL A 16 -22.23 -7.46 20.85
CA VAL A 16 -21.22 -8.39 21.34
C VAL A 16 -20.43 -8.99 20.18
N ILE A 17 -21.10 -9.38 19.12
CA ILE A 17 -20.45 -9.96 17.95
C ILE A 17 -19.51 -8.95 17.30
N ILE A 18 -19.97 -7.74 17.12
CA ILE A 18 -19.14 -6.67 16.54
C ILE A 18 -17.92 -6.41 17.42
N GLY A 19 -18.09 -6.38 18.73
CA GLY A 19 -16.99 -6.18 19.66
C GLY A 19 -15.94 -7.26 19.58
N LEU A 20 -16.35 -8.52 19.46
CA LEU A 20 -15.42 -9.64 19.33
C LEU A 20 -14.62 -9.57 18.03
N VAL A 21 -15.24 -9.21 16.93
CA VAL A 21 -14.57 -9.06 15.64
C VAL A 21 -13.50 -7.97 15.72
N LEU A 22 -13.83 -6.84 16.32
CA LEU A 22 -12.87 -5.74 16.47
C LEU A 22 -11.68 -6.12 17.34
N LEU A 23 -11.90 -6.91 18.38
CA LEU A 23 -10.81 -7.37 19.24
C LEU A 23 -9.82 -8.27 18.53
N ILE A 24 -10.27 -9.01 17.54
CA ILE A 24 -9.40 -9.89 16.76
C ILE A 24 -8.59 -9.09 15.74
N VAL A 25 -9.25 -8.17 15.04
CA VAL A 25 -8.63 -7.43 13.93
C VAL A 25 -7.59 -6.42 14.43
N ILE A 26 -7.93 -5.66 15.45
CA ILE A 26 -7.05 -4.57 15.93
C ILE A 26 -5.68 -5.07 16.41
N PRO A 27 -5.57 -6.09 17.26
CA PRO A 27 -4.26 -6.56 17.70
C PRO A 27 -3.39 -7.09 16.57
N VAL A 28 -3.98 -7.80 15.61
CA VAL A 28 -3.23 -8.33 14.47
C VAL A 28 -2.67 -7.19 13.63
N SER A 29 -3.49 -6.19 13.35
CA SER A 29 -3.06 -5.03 12.57
C SER A 29 -1.93 -4.27 13.27
N SER A 30 -2.04 -4.08 14.58
CA SER A 30 -1.03 -3.38 15.36
C SER A 30 0.31 -4.12 15.35
N ASN A 31 0.29 -5.43 15.51
CA ASN A 31 1.51 -6.23 15.49
C ASN A 31 2.21 -6.15 14.14
N ILE A 32 1.47 -6.23 13.06
CA ILE A 32 2.02 -6.14 11.72
C ILE A 32 2.67 -4.78 11.50
N MET A 33 2.00 -3.71 11.90
CA MET A 33 2.50 -2.37 11.69
C MET A 33 3.71 -2.02 12.55
N GLN A 34 3.82 -2.61 13.73
CA GLN A 34 4.91 -2.29 14.64
C GLN A 34 6.20 -3.05 14.38
N ASN A 35 6.09 -4.28 13.91
CA ASN A 35 7.23 -5.18 13.93
C ASN A 35 7.85 -5.51 12.59
N ASN A 36 7.36 -4.96 11.47
CA ASN A 36 7.85 -5.43 10.20
C ASN A 36 8.12 -4.32 9.19
N ALA A 37 9.34 -3.78 9.24
CA ALA A 37 9.79 -2.79 8.28
C ALA A 37 9.80 -3.36 6.85
N GLU A 38 10.16 -4.64 6.70
CA GLU A 38 10.16 -5.29 5.41
C GLU A 38 8.76 -5.34 4.80
N GLU A 39 7.75 -5.67 5.60
CA GLU A 39 6.37 -5.68 5.13
C GLU A 39 5.90 -4.29 4.69
N LYS A 40 6.25 -3.27 5.46
CA LYS A 40 5.91 -1.89 5.08
C LYS A 40 6.59 -1.49 3.77
N GLY A 41 7.85 -1.81 3.62
CA GLY A 41 8.62 -1.48 2.44
C GLY A 41 8.12 -2.23 1.20
N THR A 42 7.90 -3.54 1.33
CA THR A 42 7.42 -4.33 0.20
C THR A 42 6.01 -3.92 -0.21
N PHE A 43 5.15 -3.64 0.76
CA PHE A 43 3.80 -3.14 0.48
C PHE A 43 3.85 -1.80 -0.26
N TYR A 44 4.75 -0.93 0.15
CA TYR A 44 4.92 0.37 -0.49
C TYR A 44 5.35 0.22 -1.95
N VAL A 45 6.27 -0.70 -2.22
CA VAL A 45 6.72 -0.99 -3.59
C VAL A 45 5.59 -1.61 -4.41
N GLN A 46 4.79 -2.50 -3.82
CA GLN A 46 3.62 -3.05 -4.49
C GLN A 46 2.61 -1.95 -4.84
N THR A 47 2.44 -0.99 -3.95
CA THR A 47 1.58 0.16 -4.20
C THR A 47 2.09 0.97 -5.38
N LEU A 48 3.40 1.18 -5.47
CA LEU A 48 4.02 1.86 -6.61
C LEU A 48 3.80 1.08 -7.90
N GLU A 49 3.98 -0.24 -7.87
CA GLU A 49 3.74 -1.07 -9.05
C GLU A 49 2.28 -0.95 -9.52
N ASN A 50 1.34 -1.00 -8.59
CA ASN A 50 -0.07 -0.85 -8.90
C ASN A 50 -0.37 0.53 -9.48
N ALA A 51 0.26 1.57 -8.95
CA ALA A 51 0.10 2.93 -9.45
C ALA A 51 0.59 3.06 -10.89
N VAL A 52 1.75 2.48 -11.20
CA VAL A 52 2.31 2.49 -12.55
C VAL A 52 1.37 1.74 -13.51
N ASN A 53 0.89 0.57 -13.12
CA ASN A 53 -0.04 -0.20 -13.95
C ASN A 53 -1.34 0.56 -14.19
N THR A 54 -1.87 1.21 -13.17
CA THR A 54 -3.09 2.00 -13.30
C THR A 54 -2.89 3.16 -14.27
N TYR A 55 -1.79 3.90 -14.12
CA TYR A 55 -1.49 5.02 -15.01
C TYR A 55 -1.32 4.54 -16.45
N CYS A 56 -0.56 3.47 -16.64
CA CYS A 56 -0.32 2.93 -17.98
C CYS A 56 -1.62 2.46 -18.64
N ASP A 57 -2.54 1.90 -17.86
CA ASP A 57 -3.84 1.49 -18.38
C ASP A 57 -4.72 2.69 -18.72
N MET A 58 -4.69 3.73 -17.88
CA MET A 58 -5.50 4.94 -18.11
C MET A 58 -5.06 5.71 -19.34
N TYR A 59 -3.77 5.82 -19.56
CA TYR A 59 -3.22 6.64 -20.65
C TYR A 59 -2.68 5.80 -21.79
N LYS A 60 -2.81 4.47 -21.73
CA LYS A 60 -2.36 3.53 -22.76
C LYS A 60 -0.89 3.75 -23.14
N THR A 61 -0.06 3.86 -22.12
CA THR A 61 1.38 4.05 -22.28
C THR A 61 2.12 2.96 -21.53
N ASP A 62 3.40 2.77 -21.87
CA ASP A 62 4.25 1.78 -21.21
C ASP A 62 5.29 2.41 -20.29
N SER A 63 5.27 3.73 -20.14
CA SER A 63 6.23 4.41 -19.27
C SER A 63 5.58 5.60 -18.58
N VAL A 64 6.11 5.93 -17.39
CA VAL A 64 5.58 7.00 -16.57
C VAL A 64 6.70 7.51 -15.67
N THR A 65 6.69 8.81 -15.37
CA THR A 65 7.62 9.38 -14.39
C THR A 65 6.96 9.46 -13.03
N LEU A 66 7.77 9.59 -11.99
CA LEU A 66 7.24 9.79 -10.64
C LEU A 66 6.36 11.04 -10.57
N LYS A 67 6.75 12.09 -11.28
CA LYS A 67 5.95 13.32 -11.34
C LYS A 67 4.55 13.04 -11.86
N ASP A 68 4.43 12.25 -12.92
CA ASP A 68 3.13 11.89 -13.49
C ASP A 68 2.25 11.16 -12.48
N LEU A 69 2.83 10.24 -11.74
CA LEU A 69 2.09 9.48 -10.72
C LEU A 69 1.62 10.38 -9.57
N THR A 70 2.48 11.29 -9.12
CA THR A 70 2.12 12.18 -8.01
C THR A 70 1.12 13.24 -8.44
N ASP A 71 1.23 13.75 -9.66
CA ASP A 71 0.29 14.74 -10.19
C ASP A 71 -1.11 14.16 -10.35
N GLU A 72 -1.21 12.88 -10.69
CA GLU A 72 -2.51 12.20 -10.81
C GLU A 72 -3.04 11.69 -9.47
N GLY A 73 -2.26 11.84 -8.39
CA GLY A 73 -2.68 11.37 -7.08
C GLY A 73 -2.66 9.86 -6.92
N LEU A 74 -1.99 9.13 -7.81
CA LEU A 74 -1.93 7.68 -7.77
C LEU A 74 -0.87 7.17 -6.80
N PHE A 75 0.12 7.99 -6.47
CA PHE A 75 1.21 7.57 -5.60
C PHE A 75 1.74 8.76 -4.81
N LYS A 76 2.20 8.49 -3.59
CA LYS A 76 2.81 9.51 -2.73
C LYS A 76 4.18 9.02 -2.30
N THR A 77 5.17 9.91 -2.32
CA THR A 77 6.53 9.57 -1.90
C THR A 77 6.67 9.45 -0.41
N GLU A 78 5.66 9.84 0.35
CA GLU A 78 5.66 9.74 1.80
C GLU A 78 4.35 9.13 2.26
N SER A 79 4.44 8.07 3.06
CA SER A 79 3.28 7.36 3.58
C SER A 79 3.01 7.78 5.03
N SER A 80 1.76 7.70 5.44
CA SER A 80 1.36 8.04 6.81
C SER A 80 1.94 7.10 7.86
N ASN A 81 2.44 5.93 7.46
CA ASN A 81 3.01 4.97 8.41
C ASN A 81 4.54 5.04 8.51
N GLY A 82 5.13 6.17 8.12
CA GLY A 82 6.55 6.40 8.32
C GLY A 82 7.46 5.91 7.19
N VAL A 83 6.90 5.57 6.05
CA VAL A 83 7.68 5.15 4.87
C VAL A 83 7.86 6.33 3.93
N ARG A 84 9.10 6.57 3.52
CA ARG A 84 9.41 7.63 2.57
C ARG A 84 10.32 7.09 1.47
N ALA A 85 9.96 7.32 0.22
CA ALA A 85 10.78 6.92 -0.91
C ALA A 85 11.81 8.00 -1.23
N LYS A 86 13.04 7.58 -1.51
CA LYS A 86 14.07 8.48 -1.99
C LYS A 86 14.08 8.45 -3.50
N LEU A 87 13.11 9.08 -4.10
CA LEU A 87 12.95 9.13 -5.54
C LEU A 87 12.86 10.57 -6.01
N GLU A 88 13.32 10.80 -7.23
CA GLU A 88 13.22 12.12 -7.86
C GLU A 88 12.02 12.13 -8.81
N LYS A 89 11.46 13.32 -9.04
CA LYS A 89 10.30 13.44 -9.93
C LYS A 89 10.61 13.03 -11.36
N THR A 90 11.87 13.07 -11.75
CA THR A 90 12.30 12.66 -13.09
C THR A 90 12.53 11.16 -13.21
N ASP A 91 12.51 10.43 -12.10
CA ASP A 91 12.68 8.98 -12.15
C ASP A 91 11.56 8.34 -12.97
N LYS A 92 11.94 7.42 -13.85
CA LYS A 92 11.04 6.87 -14.83
C LYS A 92 10.81 5.38 -14.58
N PHE A 93 9.57 4.98 -14.68
CA PHE A 93 9.15 3.59 -14.57
C PHE A 93 8.59 3.12 -15.90
N SER A 94 8.80 1.85 -16.22
CA SER A 94 8.24 1.26 -17.44
C SER A 94 7.50 -0.01 -17.10
N ARG A 95 6.51 -0.36 -17.95
CA ARG A 95 5.73 -1.57 -17.79
C ARG A 95 5.98 -2.51 -18.96
N GLU A 96 6.31 -3.76 -18.63
CA GLU A 96 6.48 -4.80 -19.64
C GLU A 96 5.11 -5.35 -20.08
N ASN A 97 5.09 -6.10 -21.17
CA ASN A 97 3.85 -6.65 -21.71
C ASN A 97 3.15 -7.60 -20.73
N ASP A 98 3.91 -8.23 -19.82
CA ASP A 98 3.34 -9.13 -18.81
C ASP A 98 2.87 -8.40 -17.55
N GLY A 99 2.93 -7.08 -17.52
CA GLY A 99 2.52 -6.29 -16.37
C GLY A 99 3.64 -6.01 -15.37
N THR A 100 4.84 -6.52 -15.60
CA THR A 100 5.98 -6.28 -14.71
C THR A 100 6.47 -4.85 -14.87
N VAL A 101 6.70 -4.18 -13.74
CA VAL A 101 7.19 -2.80 -13.73
C VAL A 101 8.70 -2.82 -13.55
N LYS A 102 9.40 -2.04 -14.37
CA LYS A 102 10.84 -1.87 -14.31
C LYS A 102 11.18 -0.43 -13.90
N PHE A 103 12.27 -0.27 -13.16
CA PHE A 103 12.78 1.01 -12.75
C PHE A 103 14.16 1.21 -13.36
N LYS A 104 14.30 2.21 -14.21
CA LYS A 104 15.55 2.50 -14.93
C LYS A 104 16.08 1.27 -15.68
N GLY A 105 15.18 0.48 -16.27
CA GLY A 105 15.52 -0.69 -17.04
C GLY A 105 15.88 -1.94 -16.25
N GLN A 106 15.75 -1.87 -14.91
CA GLN A 106 16.04 -2.99 -14.02
C GLN A 106 14.81 -3.38 -13.22
N ASP A 107 14.89 -4.49 -12.51
CA ASP A 107 13.79 -4.90 -11.64
C ASP A 107 13.44 -3.80 -10.64
N LEU A 108 12.16 -3.70 -10.31
CA LEU A 108 11.66 -2.64 -9.44
C LEU A 108 12.24 -2.79 -8.03
N LYS A 109 13.17 -1.90 -7.71
CA LYS A 109 13.80 -1.85 -6.41
C LYS A 109 14.11 -0.40 -6.10
N ILE A 110 13.54 0.12 -5.03
CA ILE A 110 13.67 1.53 -4.71
C ILE A 110 14.26 1.74 -3.31
N PRO A 111 15.00 2.82 -3.11
CA PRO A 111 15.46 3.18 -1.78
C PRO A 111 14.32 3.82 -1.00
N VAL A 112 14.07 3.30 0.19
CA VAL A 112 13.04 3.83 1.08
C VAL A 112 13.60 4.03 2.48
N THR A 113 13.07 5.00 3.21
CA THR A 113 13.37 5.20 4.61
C THR A 113 12.14 4.79 5.42
N ILE A 114 12.33 3.87 6.36
CA ILE A 114 11.26 3.38 7.21
C ILE A 114 11.66 3.62 8.65
N ASN A 115 10.90 4.47 9.34
CA ASN A 115 11.17 4.85 10.73
C ASN A 115 12.61 5.34 10.94
N GLY A 116 13.13 6.10 9.98
CA GLY A 116 14.46 6.68 10.06
C GLY A 116 15.61 5.79 9.57
N THR A 117 15.33 4.55 9.21
CA THR A 117 16.34 3.62 8.68
C THR A 117 16.15 3.45 7.18
N GLU A 118 17.25 3.50 6.45
CA GLU A 118 17.24 3.39 5.00
C GLU A 118 17.32 1.94 4.54
N TYR A 119 16.44 1.56 3.62
CA TYR A 119 16.39 0.23 3.03
C TYR A 119 16.30 0.33 1.53
N SER A 120 16.68 -0.75 0.85
CA SER A 120 16.42 -0.92 -0.57
C SER A 120 15.36 -2.00 -0.70
N CYS A 121 14.17 -1.62 -1.15
CA CYS A 121 13.00 -2.51 -1.14
C CYS A 121 12.55 -2.87 -2.55
N SER A 122 12.27 -4.15 -2.76
CA SER A 122 11.56 -4.66 -3.92
C SER A 122 10.14 -5.02 -3.49
N LYS A 123 9.35 -5.57 -4.39
CA LYS A 123 7.99 -5.99 -4.02
C LYS A 123 7.96 -7.26 -3.17
N THR A 124 9.10 -7.91 -2.95
CA THR A 124 9.18 -9.16 -2.19
C THR A 124 10.07 -9.06 -0.96
N GLU A 125 11.04 -8.14 -0.94
CA GLU A 125 11.99 -8.04 0.17
C GLU A 125 12.60 -6.66 0.29
N CYS A 126 13.09 -6.34 1.48
CA CYS A 126 13.88 -5.13 1.77
C CYS A 126 15.21 -5.53 2.37
N ASN A 127 16.27 -4.86 1.94
CA ASN A 127 17.62 -5.11 2.44
C ASN A 127 18.21 -3.89 3.12
#